data_cbf6a0bd0f156a0006b1027802f106c1
#
_entry.id   cbf6a0bd0f156a0006b1027802f106c1
#
_cell.length_a   1.000
_cell.length_b   1.000
_cell.length_c   1.000
_cell.angle_alpha   90.00
_cell.angle_beta   90.00
_cell.angle_gamma   90.00
#
_symmetry.space_group_name_H-M   'P 1'
#
loop_
_entity.id
_entity.type
_entity.pdbx_description
1 polymer ?
#
loop_
_entity_poly.entity_id
_entity_poly.type
_entity_poly.pdbx_seq_one_letter_code
_entity_poly.pdbx_strand_id
1 'polypeptide(L)'
;MKCLIMLTKNWTDMQSLKDAEDVCAWMDNYIGNTGNLMFMNAARFLATLPGNTCDFYNWYKMHENPDQYKEEINEEYDCVLYPMANVLQSNTQYLEDILTRIRGIHIPVFILGIGITLEENDTIEHLAGQIRQPAAELIHIVEKSGGAIACRGYLTKELFDRLGAKDIVFATGCPSLYQNGILHISNEKKEQADFHPGLNGRIQDFQEAVFQNSFTRFGADYICQDQYSRALYQPKLSFTELLEKYGYTGVKLLMQKKVHYFADLTEWYTYIHNNIDFMFGTRIHGNLIALLAGKPACVFLRNGHTDLRVKELADFYAVPTVQKLTGKQNLYDIYMDMDYTKFNERFVQNFENFRTFCVSHSICQDIPRTPNPVFMEDRHVTRPPMTNYEYLQEEYAHMNKVKKWLYERGIKH
;
A
#
# COMPACT_ATOMS: atom_id res chain seq x y z
N MET A 1 13.35 7.11 23.47
CA MET A 1 11.94 6.77 23.69
C MET A 1 11.71 5.34 23.26
N LYS A 2 11.03 4.52 24.08
CA LYS A 2 10.66 3.15 23.72
C LYS A 2 9.25 3.11 23.15
N CYS A 3 9.11 2.82 21.88
CA CYS A 3 7.84 2.82 21.16
C CYS A 3 7.27 1.40 21.03
N LEU A 4 5.96 1.24 21.21
CA LEU A 4 5.27 0.03 20.79
C LEU A 4 4.63 0.29 19.40
N ILE A 5 4.98 -0.50 18.40
CA ILE A 5 4.31 -0.44 17.11
C ILE A 5 3.12 -1.39 17.15
N MET A 6 1.92 -0.81 17.20
CA MET A 6 0.68 -1.58 17.24
C MET A 6 0.26 -1.93 15.82
N LEU A 7 0.40 -3.20 15.48
CA LEU A 7 -0.03 -3.73 14.19
C LEU A 7 -1.33 -4.52 14.36
N THR A 8 -2.05 -4.65 13.29
CA THR A 8 -3.25 -5.49 13.28
C THR A 8 -2.93 -6.96 13.50
N LYS A 9 -1.67 -7.39 13.28
CA LYS A 9 -1.20 -8.78 13.42
C LYS A 9 0.33 -8.86 13.59
N ASN A 10 0.86 -10.01 13.99
CA ASN A 10 2.27 -10.18 14.33
C ASN A 10 3.24 -9.93 13.16
N TRP A 11 4.09 -8.94 13.31
CA TRP A 11 5.16 -8.65 12.36
C TRP A 11 6.32 -9.66 12.44
N THR A 12 6.54 -10.24 13.62
CA THR A 12 7.63 -11.19 13.90
C THR A 12 7.55 -12.47 13.07
N ASP A 13 6.34 -12.84 12.64
CA ASP A 13 6.14 -14.07 11.86
C ASP A 13 6.65 -13.96 10.42
N MET A 14 6.92 -12.74 9.92
CA MET A 14 7.51 -12.55 8.58
C MET A 14 8.93 -13.10 8.44
N GLN A 15 9.70 -13.15 9.51
CA GLN A 15 11.06 -13.67 9.49
C GLN A 15 11.12 -15.19 9.44
N SER A 16 9.99 -15.85 9.66
CA SER A 16 9.88 -17.31 9.73
C SER A 16 9.19 -17.95 8.52
N LEU A 17 8.83 -17.17 7.49
CA LEU A 17 8.22 -17.71 6.27
C LEU A 17 9.19 -18.63 5.53
N LYS A 18 8.93 -19.93 5.58
CA LYS A 18 9.84 -20.97 5.08
C LYS A 18 9.41 -21.54 3.72
N ASP A 19 8.14 -21.47 3.41
CA ASP A 19 7.57 -22.06 2.20
C ASP A 19 6.40 -21.26 1.61
N ALA A 20 5.86 -21.75 0.50
CA ALA A 20 4.79 -21.10 -0.24
C ALA A 20 3.47 -21.02 0.55
N GLU A 21 3.21 -22.01 1.38
CA GLU A 21 2.00 -22.08 2.21
C GLU A 21 2.07 -21.02 3.30
N ASP A 22 3.22 -20.86 3.95
CA ASP A 22 3.50 -19.80 4.92
C ASP A 22 3.30 -18.41 4.33
N VAL A 23 3.79 -18.15 3.11
CA VAL A 23 3.60 -16.85 2.43
C VAL A 23 2.11 -16.59 2.16
N CYS A 24 1.37 -17.58 1.68
CA CYS A 24 -0.07 -17.44 1.42
C CYS A 24 -0.86 -17.23 2.71
N ALA A 25 -0.56 -18.00 3.76
CA ALA A 25 -1.20 -17.86 5.06
C ALA A 25 -0.88 -16.49 5.69
N TRP A 26 0.34 -16.03 5.56
CA TRP A 26 0.76 -14.72 6.03
C TRP A 26 0.02 -13.60 5.29
N MET A 27 -0.09 -13.68 3.95
CA MET A 27 -0.83 -12.72 3.16
C MET A 27 -2.30 -12.65 3.56
N ASP A 28 -2.96 -13.80 3.65
CA ASP A 28 -4.39 -13.88 3.94
C ASP A 28 -4.71 -13.46 5.37
N ASN A 29 -3.86 -13.84 6.32
CA ASN A 29 -4.13 -13.65 7.73
C ASN A 29 -3.57 -12.33 8.29
N TYR A 30 -2.50 -11.78 7.71
CA TYR A 30 -1.77 -10.67 8.32
C TYR A 30 -1.73 -9.41 7.50
N ILE A 31 -1.58 -9.48 6.19
CA ILE A 31 -1.38 -8.30 5.35
C ILE A 31 -2.61 -7.96 4.51
N GLY A 32 -3.28 -8.96 3.95
CA GLY A 32 -4.39 -8.81 3.00
C GLY A 32 -3.98 -8.12 1.69
N ASN A 33 -2.99 -7.22 1.75
CA ASN A 33 -2.49 -6.44 0.61
C ASN A 33 -1.08 -5.92 0.93
N THR A 34 -0.10 -6.19 0.06
CA THR A 34 1.30 -5.76 0.28
C THR A 34 1.48 -4.24 0.39
N GLY A 35 0.55 -3.44 -0.15
CA GLY A 35 0.55 -1.99 0.06
C GLY A 35 0.50 -1.59 1.54
N ASN A 36 -0.03 -2.46 2.41
CA ASN A 36 -0.06 -2.23 3.84
C ASN A 36 1.34 -2.27 4.47
N LEU A 37 2.29 -2.99 3.87
CA LEU A 37 3.69 -3.01 4.33
C LEU A 37 4.30 -1.61 4.36
N MET A 38 3.89 -0.74 3.44
CA MET A 38 4.49 0.60 3.31
C MET A 38 4.22 1.48 4.54
N PHE A 39 2.97 1.55 5.00
CA PHE A 39 2.66 2.39 6.18
C PHE A 39 3.09 1.72 7.50
N MET A 40 3.12 0.38 7.54
CA MET A 40 3.65 -0.36 8.68
C MET A 40 5.17 -0.13 8.81
N ASN A 41 5.91 -0.19 7.70
CA ASN A 41 7.33 0.11 7.69
C ASN A 41 7.62 1.58 8.02
N ALA A 42 6.74 2.51 7.62
CA ALA A 42 6.89 3.92 7.98
C ALA A 42 6.79 4.14 9.50
N ALA A 43 5.90 3.45 10.20
CA ALA A 43 5.84 3.50 11.66
C ALA A 43 7.12 2.91 12.30
N ARG A 44 7.63 1.79 11.76
CA ARG A 44 8.91 1.23 12.20
C ARG A 44 10.06 2.20 11.95
N PHE A 45 10.12 2.83 10.77
CA PHE A 45 11.12 3.84 10.48
C PHE A 45 11.14 4.94 11.54
N LEU A 46 9.99 5.53 11.88
CA LEU A 46 9.90 6.55 12.94
C LEU A 46 10.40 6.02 14.29
N ALA A 47 10.02 4.80 14.64
CA ALA A 47 10.37 4.18 15.91
C ALA A 47 11.84 3.71 16.00
N THR A 48 12.57 3.74 14.89
CA THR A 48 14.01 3.40 14.83
C THR A 48 14.91 4.60 14.55
N LEU A 49 14.34 5.81 14.48
CA LEU A 49 15.13 7.05 14.37
C LEU A 49 16.01 7.24 15.63
N PRO A 50 17.14 7.97 15.52
CA PRO A 50 18.07 8.17 16.63
C PRO A 50 17.37 8.61 17.93
N GLY A 51 17.69 7.93 19.02
CA GLY A 51 17.08 8.15 20.33
C GLY A 51 15.82 7.31 20.59
N ASN A 52 15.36 6.54 19.62
CA ASN A 52 14.23 5.64 19.78
C ASN A 52 14.64 4.16 19.76
N THR A 53 13.83 3.35 20.44
CA THR A 53 13.83 1.88 20.32
C THR A 53 12.39 1.41 20.15
N CYS A 54 12.16 0.25 19.56
CA CYS A 54 10.81 -0.25 19.38
C CYS A 54 10.66 -1.75 19.53
N ASP A 55 9.49 -2.12 20.00
CA ASP A 55 8.97 -3.48 19.94
C ASP A 55 7.68 -3.51 19.13
N PHE A 56 7.28 -4.71 18.69
CA PHE A 56 6.03 -4.92 18.00
C PHE A 56 4.97 -5.49 18.95
N TYR A 57 3.73 -5.07 18.73
CA TYR A 57 2.57 -5.58 19.42
C TYR A 57 2.49 -7.11 19.39
N ASN A 58 2.29 -7.71 20.53
CA ASN A 58 2.19 -9.16 20.67
C ASN A 58 0.72 -9.58 20.69
N TRP A 59 0.28 -10.15 19.57
CA TRP A 59 -1.09 -10.62 19.41
C TRP A 59 -1.46 -11.76 20.37
N TYR A 60 -0.53 -12.67 20.67
CA TYR A 60 -0.78 -13.80 21.57
C TYR A 60 -1.02 -13.31 23.00
N LYS A 61 -0.17 -12.45 23.52
CA LYS A 61 -0.37 -11.84 24.86
C LYS A 61 -1.73 -11.14 24.98
N MET A 62 -2.14 -10.42 23.92
CA MET A 62 -3.43 -9.74 23.90
C MET A 62 -4.62 -10.72 23.94
N HIS A 63 -4.49 -11.89 23.33
CA HIS A 63 -5.54 -12.92 23.36
C HIS A 63 -5.57 -13.72 24.66
N GLU A 64 -4.40 -14.03 25.22
CA GLU A 64 -4.27 -14.83 26.43
C GLU A 64 -4.67 -14.06 27.69
N ASN A 65 -4.16 -12.83 27.83
CA ASN A 65 -4.45 -11.98 28.97
C ASN A 65 -4.39 -10.49 28.59
N PRO A 66 -5.48 -9.96 28.02
CA PRO A 66 -5.49 -8.59 27.48
C PRO A 66 -5.23 -7.52 28.53
N ASP A 67 -5.74 -7.67 29.74
CA ASP A 67 -5.60 -6.66 30.80
C ASP A 67 -4.17 -6.59 31.29
N GLN A 68 -3.54 -7.73 31.60
CA GLN A 68 -2.13 -7.80 31.98
C GLN A 68 -1.23 -7.24 30.87
N TYR A 69 -1.50 -7.56 29.61
CA TYR A 69 -0.68 -7.06 28.50
C TYR A 69 -0.80 -5.53 28.33
N LYS A 70 -1.98 -4.97 28.58
CA LYS A 70 -2.16 -3.51 28.59
C LYS A 70 -1.45 -2.82 29.75
N GLU A 71 -1.40 -3.46 30.92
CA GLU A 71 -0.59 -2.99 32.05
C GLU A 71 0.90 -3.00 31.67
N GLU A 72 1.42 -4.10 31.10
CA GLU A 72 2.79 -4.17 30.60
C GLU A 72 3.08 -3.03 29.58
N ILE A 73 2.14 -2.76 28.66
CA ILE A 73 2.29 -1.67 27.68
C ILE A 73 2.41 -0.32 28.40
N ASN A 74 1.56 -0.04 29.36
CA ASN A 74 1.58 1.23 30.10
C ASN A 74 2.85 1.41 30.96
N GLU A 75 3.46 0.33 31.43
CA GLU A 75 4.65 0.37 32.29
C GLU A 75 5.95 0.40 31.48
N GLU A 76 6.00 -0.28 30.35
CA GLU A 76 7.26 -0.51 29.62
C GLU A 76 7.52 0.45 28.46
N TYR A 77 6.49 1.10 27.90
CA TYR A 77 6.62 1.93 26.71
C TYR A 77 6.31 3.39 26.98
N ASP A 78 6.97 4.26 26.23
CA ASP A 78 6.74 5.71 26.28
C ASP A 78 5.57 6.13 25.39
N CYS A 79 5.30 5.40 24.32
CA CYS A 79 4.17 5.66 23.41
C CYS A 79 3.79 4.44 22.56
N VAL A 80 2.60 4.51 21.98
CA VAL A 80 2.11 3.59 20.93
C VAL A 80 2.08 4.30 19.59
N LEU A 81 2.71 3.71 18.58
CA LEU A 81 2.55 4.10 17.18
C LEU A 81 1.59 3.11 16.50
N TYR A 82 0.44 3.60 16.05
CA TYR A 82 -0.58 2.76 15.42
C TYR A 82 -0.79 3.14 13.95
N PRO A 83 -0.04 2.53 13.02
CA PRO A 83 -0.23 2.76 11.59
C PRO A 83 -1.53 2.13 11.10
N MET A 84 -2.28 2.87 10.28
CA MET A 84 -3.60 2.46 9.82
C MET A 84 -3.82 2.75 8.34
N ALA A 85 -4.87 2.12 7.81
CA ALA A 85 -5.41 2.38 6.49
C ALA A 85 -6.79 3.06 6.59
N ASN A 86 -7.67 2.76 5.65
CA ASN A 86 -9.04 3.29 5.57
C ASN A 86 -9.98 2.47 6.47
N VAL A 87 -10.03 2.80 7.74
CA VAL A 87 -10.84 2.11 8.76
C VAL A 87 -12.12 2.87 9.16
N LEU A 88 -12.20 4.15 8.80
CA LEU A 88 -13.40 4.96 9.02
C LEU A 88 -14.40 4.70 7.89
N GLN A 89 -15.35 3.83 8.14
CA GLN A 89 -16.36 3.38 7.17
C GLN A 89 -17.64 2.96 7.88
N SER A 90 -18.73 2.79 7.13
CA SER A 90 -20.06 2.39 7.65
C SER A 90 -20.04 1.11 8.47
N ASN A 91 -19.20 0.13 8.09
CA ASN A 91 -18.93 -1.05 8.93
C ASN A 91 -18.01 -0.66 10.10
N THR A 92 -18.59 -0.48 11.28
CA THR A 92 -17.89 -0.05 12.49
C THR A 92 -16.99 -1.13 13.11
N GLN A 93 -17.05 -2.39 12.66
CA GLN A 93 -16.29 -3.49 13.25
C GLN A 93 -14.77 -3.23 13.26
N TYR A 94 -14.24 -2.62 12.19
CA TYR A 94 -12.82 -2.25 12.14
C TYR A 94 -12.43 -1.23 13.21
N LEU A 95 -13.33 -0.29 13.51
CA LEU A 95 -13.09 0.71 14.53
C LEU A 95 -13.21 0.10 15.93
N GLU A 96 -14.16 -0.82 16.14
CA GLU A 96 -14.29 -1.56 17.40
C GLU A 96 -13.08 -2.47 17.64
N ASP A 97 -12.52 -3.09 16.62
CA ASP A 97 -11.29 -3.88 16.73
C ASP A 97 -10.10 -3.02 17.17
N ILE A 98 -10.02 -1.76 16.70
CA ILE A 98 -9.01 -0.81 17.14
C ILE A 98 -9.23 -0.44 18.61
N LEU A 99 -10.46 -0.08 18.96
CA LEU A 99 -10.84 0.29 20.31
C LEU A 99 -10.53 -0.80 21.32
N THR A 100 -10.82 -2.05 20.98
CA THR A 100 -10.51 -3.21 21.83
C THR A 100 -9.04 -3.28 22.20
N ARG A 101 -8.14 -2.88 21.29
CA ARG A 101 -6.68 -2.92 21.53
C ARG A 101 -6.19 -1.74 22.35
N ILE A 102 -6.79 -0.55 22.21
CA ILE A 102 -6.30 0.67 22.85
C ILE A 102 -7.06 1.04 24.15
N ARG A 103 -8.23 0.46 24.40
CA ARG A 103 -8.92 0.64 25.70
C ARG A 103 -8.01 0.23 26.85
N GLY A 104 -7.82 1.12 27.82
CA GLY A 104 -6.92 0.89 28.96
C GLY A 104 -5.45 1.24 28.69
N ILE A 105 -5.08 1.72 27.51
CA ILE A 105 -3.79 2.34 27.25
C ILE A 105 -3.83 3.79 27.74
N HIS A 106 -2.86 4.17 28.57
CA HIS A 106 -2.78 5.49 29.20
C HIS A 106 -1.58 6.32 28.72
N ILE A 107 -0.60 5.68 28.10
CA ILE A 107 0.53 6.35 27.43
C ILE A 107 0.08 6.93 26.09
N PRO A 108 0.76 7.93 25.51
CA PRO A 108 0.39 8.56 24.26
C PRO A 108 0.17 7.57 23.12
N VAL A 109 -1.01 7.62 22.47
CA VAL A 109 -1.36 6.81 21.32
C VAL A 109 -1.35 7.70 20.07
N PHE A 110 -0.43 7.43 19.14
CA PHE A 110 -0.32 8.14 17.88
C PHE A 110 -0.86 7.29 16.75
N ILE A 111 -1.98 7.72 16.15
CA ILE A 111 -2.60 7.07 15.01
C ILE A 111 -2.00 7.66 13.74
N LEU A 112 -1.45 6.81 12.87
CA LEU A 112 -0.71 7.23 11.69
C LEU A 112 -1.38 6.75 10.40
N GLY A 113 -1.84 7.67 9.56
CA GLY A 113 -2.36 7.40 8.24
C GLY A 113 -3.80 6.87 8.20
N ILE A 114 -4.61 7.14 9.22
CA ILE A 114 -6.03 6.80 9.20
C ILE A 114 -6.77 7.53 8.08
N GLY A 115 -7.71 6.85 7.43
CA GLY A 115 -8.49 7.41 6.33
C GLY A 115 -9.92 6.89 6.30
N ILE A 116 -10.73 7.53 5.46
CA ILE A 116 -12.13 7.19 5.24
C ILE A 116 -12.32 6.24 4.05
N THR A 117 -13.42 5.51 4.08
CA THR A 117 -14.03 4.87 2.91
C THR A 117 -15.50 5.27 2.88
N LEU A 118 -15.91 5.95 1.82
CA LEU A 118 -17.32 6.24 1.55
C LEU A 118 -17.88 5.22 0.56
N GLU A 119 -19.07 4.76 0.82
CA GLU A 119 -19.85 3.95 -0.13
C GLU A 119 -20.42 4.82 -1.25
N GLU A 120 -20.91 4.18 -2.30
CA GLU A 120 -21.56 4.88 -3.40
C GLU A 120 -22.78 5.65 -2.88
N ASN A 121 -22.86 6.94 -3.21
CA ASN A 121 -23.88 7.89 -2.74
C ASN A 121 -23.83 8.26 -1.24
N ASP A 122 -22.80 7.86 -0.51
CA ASP A 122 -22.64 8.26 0.87
C ASP A 122 -21.97 9.64 1.00
N THR A 123 -22.23 10.33 2.11
CA THR A 123 -21.67 11.63 2.43
C THR A 123 -20.85 11.56 3.70
N ILE A 124 -19.93 12.51 3.89
CA ILE A 124 -19.17 12.62 5.15
C ILE A 124 -20.11 12.80 6.35
N GLU A 125 -21.18 13.53 6.18
CA GLU A 125 -22.16 13.78 7.24
C GLU A 125 -22.91 12.51 7.63
N HIS A 126 -23.34 11.72 6.64
CA HIS A 126 -23.98 10.43 6.88
C HIS A 126 -22.99 9.45 7.57
N LEU A 127 -21.77 9.32 7.06
CA LEU A 127 -20.73 8.51 7.68
C LEU A 127 -20.45 8.97 9.12
N ALA A 128 -20.33 10.28 9.38
CA ALA A 128 -20.13 10.82 10.72
C ALA A 128 -21.27 10.42 11.67
N GLY A 129 -22.51 10.36 11.17
CA GLY A 129 -23.67 9.87 11.94
C GLY A 129 -23.54 8.39 12.30
N GLN A 130 -23.17 7.56 11.33
CA GLN A 130 -23.05 6.10 11.49
C GLN A 130 -21.94 5.67 12.46
N ILE A 131 -20.78 6.32 12.40
CA ILE A 131 -19.62 5.95 13.23
C ILE A 131 -19.46 6.79 14.50
N ARG A 132 -20.41 7.69 14.80
CA ARG A 132 -20.30 8.70 15.85
C ARG A 132 -19.84 8.14 17.19
N GLN A 133 -20.46 7.05 17.66
CA GLN A 133 -20.17 6.49 18.98
C GLN A 133 -18.74 5.91 19.05
N PRO A 134 -18.33 4.96 18.19
CA PRO A 134 -16.99 4.40 18.26
C PRO A 134 -15.91 5.43 17.89
N ALA A 135 -16.19 6.39 17.01
CA ALA A 135 -15.25 7.45 16.69
C ALA A 135 -15.05 8.43 17.84
N ALA A 136 -16.11 8.78 18.57
CA ALA A 136 -16.00 9.62 19.77
C ALA A 136 -15.18 8.94 20.88
N GLU A 137 -15.32 7.62 21.03
CA GLU A 137 -14.50 6.85 21.96
C GLU A 137 -13.02 6.85 21.55
N LEU A 138 -12.73 6.63 20.24
CA LEU A 138 -11.37 6.71 19.71
C LEU A 138 -10.74 8.07 19.99
N ILE A 139 -11.46 9.15 19.69
CA ILE A 139 -11.01 10.52 19.95
C ILE A 139 -10.71 10.71 21.43
N HIS A 140 -11.62 10.29 22.31
CA HIS A 140 -11.46 10.43 23.76
C HIS A 140 -10.24 9.68 24.29
N ILE A 141 -10.00 8.44 23.83
CA ILE A 141 -8.83 7.65 24.25
C ILE A 141 -7.54 8.33 23.81
N VAL A 142 -7.46 8.75 22.54
CA VAL A 142 -6.27 9.41 22.00
C VAL A 142 -5.99 10.73 22.73
N GLU A 143 -7.01 11.57 22.92
CA GLU A 143 -6.89 12.85 23.62
C GLU A 143 -6.44 12.66 25.07
N LYS A 144 -7.11 11.76 25.80
CA LYS A 144 -6.81 11.47 27.19
C LYS A 144 -5.41 10.90 27.41
N SER A 145 -4.90 10.12 26.45
CA SER A 145 -3.54 9.58 26.49
C SER A 145 -2.45 10.64 26.21
N GLY A 146 -2.81 11.84 25.77
CA GLY A 146 -1.86 12.84 25.26
C GLY A 146 -1.34 12.54 23.87
N GLY A 147 -2.03 11.69 23.12
CA GLY A 147 -1.70 11.31 21.74
C GLY A 147 -2.27 12.25 20.69
N ALA A 148 -2.16 11.85 19.41
CA ALA A 148 -2.67 12.61 18.28
C ALA A 148 -3.00 11.69 17.08
N ILE A 149 -3.76 12.21 16.12
CA ILE A 149 -4.21 11.51 14.94
C ILE A 149 -3.63 12.19 13.68
N ALA A 150 -2.75 11.51 12.98
CA ALA A 150 -2.28 11.88 11.66
C ALA A 150 -3.14 11.21 10.61
N CYS A 151 -3.99 11.97 9.91
CA CYS A 151 -4.92 11.43 8.91
C CYS A 151 -4.43 11.64 7.47
N ARG A 152 -4.98 10.83 6.54
CA ARG A 152 -4.53 10.75 5.15
C ARG A 152 -4.76 12.01 4.32
N GLY A 153 -5.75 12.82 4.68
CA GLY A 153 -6.05 13.99 3.89
C GLY A 153 -7.11 14.88 4.54
N TYR A 154 -7.50 15.90 3.79
CA TYR A 154 -8.41 16.93 4.29
C TYR A 154 -9.86 16.43 4.45
N LEU A 155 -10.27 15.46 3.64
CA LEU A 155 -11.60 14.86 3.72
C LEU A 155 -11.76 14.04 5.00
N THR A 156 -10.72 13.27 5.35
CA THR A 156 -10.68 12.55 6.62
C THR A 156 -10.62 13.52 7.81
N LYS A 157 -9.85 14.61 7.67
CA LYS A 157 -9.82 15.65 8.71
C LYS A 157 -11.19 16.30 8.90
N GLU A 158 -11.91 16.63 7.83
CA GLU A 158 -13.26 17.16 7.88
C GLU A 158 -14.21 16.24 8.66
N LEU A 159 -14.12 14.92 8.45
CA LEU A 159 -14.92 13.95 9.22
C LEU A 159 -14.64 14.09 10.72
N PHE A 160 -13.38 14.14 11.13
CA PHE A 160 -13.01 14.30 12.53
C PHE A 160 -13.42 15.67 13.10
N ASP A 161 -13.34 16.74 12.32
CA ASP A 161 -13.82 18.08 12.71
C ASP A 161 -15.33 18.06 13.01
N ARG A 162 -16.13 17.33 12.20
CA ARG A 162 -17.57 17.12 12.43
C ARG A 162 -17.87 16.26 13.66
N LEU A 163 -16.92 15.40 14.03
CA LEU A 163 -17.00 14.59 15.25
C LEU A 163 -16.47 15.33 16.49
N GLY A 164 -15.94 16.55 16.33
CA GLY A 164 -15.49 17.41 17.43
C GLY A 164 -14.01 17.32 17.77
N ALA A 165 -13.21 16.58 17.01
CA ALA A 165 -11.78 16.32 17.28
C ALA A 165 -10.82 17.29 16.58
N LYS A 166 -10.96 18.60 16.79
CA LYS A 166 -10.22 19.60 16.02
C LYS A 166 -8.73 19.69 16.38
N ASP A 167 -8.40 19.61 17.66
CA ASP A 167 -7.07 19.98 18.16
C ASP A 167 -6.05 18.84 18.14
N ILE A 168 -6.52 17.59 18.01
CA ILE A 168 -5.66 16.39 18.02
C ILE A 168 -5.54 15.74 16.63
N VAL A 169 -6.19 16.28 15.59
CA VAL A 169 -6.22 15.68 14.25
C VAL A 169 -5.50 16.57 13.23
N PHE A 170 -4.53 15.97 12.56
CA PHE A 170 -3.66 16.63 11.60
C PHE A 170 -3.72 15.92 10.25
N ALA A 171 -3.98 16.67 9.17
CA ALA A 171 -3.90 16.12 7.82
C ALA A 171 -2.42 16.07 7.39
N THR A 172 -1.81 14.91 7.51
CA THR A 172 -0.39 14.71 7.22
C THR A 172 -0.13 13.85 5.98
N GLY A 173 -1.16 13.24 5.41
CA GLY A 173 -1.00 12.24 4.37
C GLY A 173 -0.71 10.84 4.89
N CYS A 174 -0.34 9.94 3.99
CA CYS A 174 0.10 8.60 4.35
C CYS A 174 1.59 8.62 4.74
N PRO A 175 1.99 8.09 5.89
CA PRO A 175 3.39 8.09 6.32
C PRO A 175 4.32 7.33 5.36
N SER A 176 3.76 6.50 4.50
CA SER A 176 4.51 5.66 3.53
C SER A 176 5.53 6.43 2.69
N LEU A 177 5.27 7.67 2.33
CA LEU A 177 6.16 8.45 1.46
C LEU A 177 7.27 9.20 2.21
N TYR A 178 7.18 9.36 3.54
CA TYR A 178 8.12 10.22 4.29
C TYR A 178 9.36 9.49 4.81
N GLN A 179 9.46 8.20 4.56
CA GLN A 179 10.58 7.39 5.08
C GLN A 179 11.86 7.48 4.25
N ASN A 180 11.85 8.16 3.12
CA ASN A 180 13.03 8.33 2.25
C ASN A 180 13.41 9.82 2.05
N GLY A 181 13.20 10.65 3.07
CA GLY A 181 13.50 12.08 2.97
C GLY A 181 12.59 12.81 1.98
N ILE A 182 13.09 13.92 1.44
CA ILE A 182 12.37 14.73 0.47
C ILE A 182 12.52 14.10 -0.92
N LEU A 183 11.40 13.65 -1.48
CA LEU A 183 11.35 13.08 -2.83
C LEU A 183 11.31 14.16 -3.90
N HIS A 184 11.92 13.85 -5.03
CA HIS A 184 11.82 14.64 -6.24
C HIS A 184 11.62 13.73 -7.45
N ILE A 185 10.54 13.95 -8.20
CA ILE A 185 10.23 13.20 -9.42
C ILE A 185 10.63 14.02 -10.64
N SER A 186 11.50 13.48 -11.50
CA SER A 186 11.92 14.14 -12.72
C SER A 186 10.78 14.24 -13.73
N ASN A 187 10.72 15.35 -14.45
CA ASN A 187 9.85 15.53 -15.61
C ASN A 187 10.51 15.11 -16.93
N GLU A 188 11.76 14.62 -16.88
CA GLU A 188 12.44 14.07 -18.06
C GLU A 188 11.68 12.84 -18.58
N LYS A 189 11.58 12.72 -19.89
CA LYS A 189 10.85 11.64 -20.56
C LYS A 189 11.82 10.74 -21.30
N LYS A 190 11.56 9.43 -21.19
CA LYS A 190 12.26 8.45 -22.01
C LYS A 190 11.63 8.35 -23.40
N GLU A 191 12.45 7.97 -24.39
CA GLU A 191 11.95 7.61 -25.69
C GLU A 191 11.07 6.35 -25.63
N GLN A 192 10.11 6.25 -26.55
CA GLN A 192 9.16 5.14 -26.53
C GLN A 192 9.82 3.76 -26.68
N ALA A 193 10.94 3.68 -27.37
CA ALA A 193 11.69 2.44 -27.56
C ALA A 193 12.27 1.86 -26.26
N ASP A 194 12.60 2.76 -25.32
CA ASP A 194 13.21 2.40 -24.03
C ASP A 194 12.21 2.45 -22.86
N PHE A 195 10.92 2.68 -23.16
CA PHE A 195 9.89 2.85 -22.15
C PHE A 195 9.39 1.52 -21.61
N HIS A 196 9.64 1.26 -20.34
CA HIS A 196 9.20 0.05 -19.63
C HIS A 196 8.23 0.38 -18.49
N PRO A 197 6.91 0.32 -18.71
CA PRO A 197 5.93 0.64 -17.68
C PRO A 197 5.62 -0.52 -16.75
N GLY A 198 5.29 -0.17 -15.50
CA GLY A 198 4.65 -1.06 -14.54
C GLY A 198 3.17 -0.73 -14.40
N LEU A 199 2.35 -1.75 -14.28
CA LEU A 199 0.92 -1.62 -14.03
C LEU A 199 0.57 -2.16 -12.66
N ASN A 200 -0.28 -1.47 -11.93
CA ASN A 200 -0.87 -1.96 -10.68
C ASN A 200 -2.39 -1.82 -10.74
N GLY A 201 -3.11 -2.80 -10.20
CA GLY A 201 -4.56 -2.77 -10.27
C GLY A 201 -5.19 -4.05 -9.75
N ARG A 202 -6.47 -4.21 -10.03
CA ARG A 202 -7.20 -5.45 -9.81
C ARG A 202 -7.32 -6.20 -11.14
N ILE A 203 -7.66 -7.49 -11.09
CA ILE A 203 -7.88 -8.32 -12.30
C ILE A 203 -8.92 -7.69 -13.22
N GLN A 204 -9.96 -7.06 -12.66
CA GLN A 204 -10.99 -6.37 -13.42
C GLN A 204 -10.44 -5.23 -14.28
N ASP A 205 -9.33 -4.62 -13.88
CA ASP A 205 -8.68 -3.54 -14.62
C ASP A 205 -8.08 -4.02 -15.95
N PHE A 206 -7.81 -5.33 -16.06
CA PHE A 206 -7.28 -5.91 -17.31
C PHE A 206 -8.24 -5.84 -18.49
N GLN A 207 -9.52 -5.56 -18.25
CA GLN A 207 -10.50 -5.32 -19.31
C GLN A 207 -10.34 -3.93 -19.94
N GLU A 208 -9.72 -3.00 -19.24
CA GLU A 208 -9.46 -1.66 -19.77
C GLU A 208 -8.46 -1.71 -20.93
N ALA A 209 -8.80 -1.04 -22.02
CA ALA A 209 -7.98 -1.03 -23.22
C ALA A 209 -6.54 -0.56 -22.98
N VAL A 210 -6.34 0.41 -22.08
CA VAL A 210 -5.02 0.91 -21.70
C VAL A 210 -4.15 -0.18 -21.08
N PHE A 211 -4.73 -1.04 -20.22
CA PHE A 211 -4.01 -2.16 -19.60
C PHE A 211 -3.63 -3.20 -20.67
N GLN A 212 -4.60 -3.62 -21.50
CA GLN A 212 -4.35 -4.59 -22.57
C GLN A 212 -3.31 -4.10 -23.58
N ASN A 213 -3.41 -2.84 -23.99
CA ASN A 213 -2.45 -2.23 -24.91
C ASN A 213 -1.05 -2.14 -24.27
N SER A 214 -0.97 -1.85 -22.97
CA SER A 214 0.30 -1.77 -22.27
C SER A 214 1.02 -3.12 -22.21
N PHE A 215 0.29 -4.21 -21.95
CA PHE A 215 0.86 -5.55 -21.98
C PHE A 215 1.32 -5.98 -23.37
N THR A 216 0.57 -5.64 -24.40
CA THR A 216 0.86 -6.08 -25.76
C THR A 216 1.87 -5.22 -26.49
N ARG A 217 1.84 -3.91 -26.29
CA ARG A 217 2.66 -2.94 -27.02
C ARG A 217 3.98 -2.63 -26.32
N PHE A 218 3.95 -2.50 -24.99
CA PHE A 218 5.11 -2.10 -24.22
C PHE A 218 5.70 -3.23 -23.36
N GLY A 219 5.09 -4.43 -23.39
CA GLY A 219 5.52 -5.53 -22.56
C GLY A 219 5.51 -5.20 -21.07
N ALA A 220 4.52 -4.39 -20.65
CA ALA A 220 4.39 -3.91 -19.27
C ALA A 220 4.44 -5.04 -18.25
N ASP A 221 5.06 -4.77 -17.11
CA ASP A 221 5.00 -5.66 -15.96
C ASP A 221 3.76 -5.36 -15.11
N TYR A 222 3.14 -6.40 -14.57
CA TYR A 222 2.04 -6.28 -13.62
C TYR A 222 2.56 -6.47 -12.20
N ILE A 223 2.46 -5.43 -11.39
CA ILE A 223 2.90 -5.42 -10.00
C ILE A 223 1.69 -5.74 -9.10
N CYS A 224 1.58 -7.00 -8.72
CA CYS A 224 0.48 -7.52 -7.92
C CYS A 224 0.66 -7.19 -6.44
N GLN A 225 -0.43 -6.88 -5.75
CA GLN A 225 -0.42 -6.60 -4.30
C GLN A 225 -1.20 -7.63 -3.47
N ASP A 226 -2.10 -8.41 -4.07
CA ASP A 226 -2.97 -9.35 -3.34
C ASP A 226 -3.38 -10.58 -4.15
N GLN A 227 -3.96 -10.38 -5.31
CA GLN A 227 -4.78 -11.40 -6.00
C GLN A 227 -3.98 -12.55 -6.63
N TYR A 228 -2.72 -12.29 -6.99
CA TYR A 228 -1.85 -13.29 -7.63
C TYR A 228 -0.89 -13.98 -6.68
N SER A 229 -0.83 -13.60 -5.41
CA SER A 229 0.03 -14.25 -4.43
C SER A 229 -0.20 -15.76 -4.42
N ARG A 230 -1.45 -16.18 -4.42
CA ARG A 230 -1.82 -17.59 -4.46
C ARG A 230 -1.44 -18.28 -5.78
N ALA A 231 -1.57 -17.60 -6.92
CA ALA A 231 -1.14 -18.18 -8.21
C ALA A 231 0.36 -18.43 -8.27
N LEU A 232 1.14 -17.61 -7.57
CA LEU A 232 2.59 -17.70 -7.56
C LEU A 232 3.12 -18.70 -6.52
N TYR A 233 2.47 -18.81 -5.37
CA TYR A 233 2.99 -19.52 -4.20
C TYR A 233 2.19 -20.76 -3.78
N GLN A 234 0.94 -20.91 -4.21
CA GLN A 234 0.15 -22.12 -3.88
C GLN A 234 0.68 -23.37 -4.58
N PRO A 235 0.41 -24.58 -4.01
CA PRO A 235 0.62 -25.83 -4.70
C PRO A 235 -0.07 -25.82 -6.06
N LYS A 236 0.49 -26.56 -7.00
CA LYS A 236 0.15 -26.65 -8.41
C LYS A 236 -1.35 -26.54 -8.69
N LEU A 237 -1.77 -25.37 -9.15
CA LEU A 237 -3.12 -25.19 -9.69
C LEU A 237 -3.15 -25.71 -11.13
N SER A 238 -4.22 -26.38 -11.51
CA SER A 238 -4.43 -26.79 -12.89
C SER A 238 -4.60 -25.55 -13.78
N PHE A 239 -4.32 -25.71 -15.07
CA PHE A 239 -4.50 -24.64 -16.05
C PHE A 239 -5.95 -24.13 -16.09
N THR A 240 -6.93 -25.02 -15.91
CA THR A 240 -8.36 -24.67 -15.84
C THR A 240 -8.66 -23.78 -14.63
N GLU A 241 -8.18 -24.14 -13.44
CA GLU A 241 -8.36 -23.34 -12.24
C GLU A 241 -7.72 -21.94 -12.37
N LEU A 242 -6.54 -21.87 -13.00
CA LEU A 242 -5.89 -20.60 -13.28
C LEU A 242 -6.70 -19.73 -14.26
N LEU A 243 -7.26 -20.33 -15.31
CA LEU A 243 -8.12 -19.62 -16.27
C LEU A 243 -9.40 -19.11 -15.64
N GLU A 244 -10.07 -19.93 -14.84
CA GLU A 244 -11.30 -19.55 -14.14
C GLU A 244 -11.07 -18.38 -13.19
N LYS A 245 -9.94 -18.39 -12.47
CA LYS A 245 -9.63 -17.40 -11.45
C LYS A 245 -9.02 -16.11 -12.02
N TYR A 246 -8.13 -16.21 -12.99
CA TYR A 246 -7.34 -15.07 -13.47
C TYR A 246 -7.67 -14.65 -14.91
N GLY A 247 -8.49 -15.42 -15.61
CA GLY A 247 -8.82 -15.19 -17.01
C GLY A 247 -7.64 -15.39 -17.96
N TYR A 248 -7.91 -15.32 -19.24
CA TYR A 248 -6.87 -15.54 -20.27
C TYR A 248 -5.69 -14.57 -20.18
N THR A 249 -5.97 -13.27 -20.00
CA THR A 249 -4.92 -12.24 -19.91
C THR A 249 -4.03 -12.48 -18.68
N GLY A 250 -4.63 -12.79 -17.55
CA GLY A 250 -3.86 -13.04 -16.31
C GLY A 250 -2.96 -14.27 -16.40
N VAL A 251 -3.47 -15.37 -16.98
CA VAL A 251 -2.68 -16.59 -17.21
C VAL A 251 -1.56 -16.32 -18.22
N LYS A 252 -1.83 -15.57 -19.29
CA LYS A 252 -0.80 -15.18 -20.27
C LYS A 252 0.33 -14.38 -19.60
N LEU A 253 0.00 -13.44 -18.72
CA LEU A 253 1.00 -12.66 -18.00
C LEU A 253 1.84 -13.52 -17.07
N LEU A 254 1.23 -14.49 -16.36
CA LEU A 254 1.94 -15.47 -15.55
C LEU A 254 2.93 -16.28 -16.43
N MET A 255 2.45 -16.81 -17.55
CA MET A 255 3.28 -17.57 -18.50
C MET A 255 4.45 -16.75 -19.07
N GLN A 256 4.27 -15.44 -19.23
CA GLN A 256 5.30 -14.53 -19.72
C GLN A 256 6.24 -14.00 -18.62
N LYS A 257 6.07 -14.44 -17.38
CA LYS A 257 6.78 -13.92 -16.20
C LYS A 257 6.60 -12.40 -16.00
N LYS A 258 5.44 -11.88 -16.39
CA LYS A 258 5.09 -10.47 -16.30
C LYS A 258 4.29 -10.11 -15.05
N VAL A 259 4.03 -11.08 -14.16
CA VAL A 259 3.39 -10.87 -12.86
C VAL A 259 4.46 -10.90 -11.78
N HIS A 260 4.57 -9.81 -11.04
CA HIS A 260 5.52 -9.66 -9.93
C HIS A 260 4.75 -9.43 -8.65
N TYR A 261 5.11 -10.17 -7.63
CA TYR A 261 4.58 -10.05 -6.28
C TYR A 261 5.74 -9.96 -5.30
N PHE A 262 5.65 -9.04 -4.37
CA PHE A 262 6.69 -8.78 -3.40
C PHE A 262 6.12 -8.88 -1.99
N ALA A 263 6.60 -9.84 -1.22
CA ALA A 263 6.33 -9.97 0.22
C ALA A 263 7.28 -9.09 1.04
N ASP A 264 8.34 -8.58 0.43
CA ASP A 264 9.33 -7.69 1.03
C ASP A 264 9.33 -6.32 0.36
N LEU A 265 9.39 -5.26 1.19
CA LEU A 265 9.30 -3.88 0.70
C LEU A 265 10.59 -3.44 0.00
N THR A 266 11.76 -3.92 0.46
CA THR A 266 13.06 -3.60 -0.15
C THR A 266 13.16 -4.20 -1.55
N GLU A 267 12.71 -5.44 -1.70
CA GLU A 267 12.66 -6.08 -3.02
C GLU A 267 11.70 -5.36 -3.95
N TRP A 268 10.53 -4.96 -3.44
CA TRP A 268 9.54 -4.22 -4.23
C TRP A 268 10.09 -2.89 -4.71
N TYR A 269 10.66 -2.11 -3.78
CA TYR A 269 11.34 -0.84 -4.10
C TYR A 269 12.45 -1.03 -5.14
N THR A 270 13.36 -1.98 -4.89
CA THR A 270 14.52 -2.25 -5.75
C THR A 270 14.08 -2.66 -7.16
N TYR A 271 13.07 -3.52 -7.24
CA TYR A 271 12.52 -3.91 -8.54
C TYR A 271 11.97 -2.71 -9.31
N ILE A 272 11.15 -1.88 -8.68
CA ILE A 272 10.59 -0.68 -9.30
C ILE A 272 11.72 0.28 -9.71
N HIS A 273 12.66 0.52 -8.81
CA HIS A 273 13.78 1.43 -9.08
C HIS A 273 14.59 1.02 -10.31
N ASN A 274 14.86 -0.27 -10.46
CA ASN A 274 15.75 -0.78 -11.50
C ASN A 274 15.03 -1.07 -12.83
N ASN A 275 13.75 -1.42 -12.80
CA ASN A 275 13.09 -2.00 -13.96
C ASN A 275 11.91 -1.18 -14.50
N ILE A 276 11.35 -0.25 -13.72
CA ILE A 276 10.15 0.48 -14.12
C ILE A 276 10.45 1.95 -14.37
N ASP A 277 9.94 2.49 -15.46
CA ASP A 277 10.09 3.91 -15.82
C ASP A 277 8.87 4.73 -15.45
N PHE A 278 7.71 4.11 -15.43
CA PHE A 278 6.43 4.75 -15.12
C PHE A 278 5.46 3.75 -14.53
N MET A 279 4.85 4.08 -13.41
CA MET A 279 3.82 3.25 -12.79
C MET A 279 2.42 3.81 -13.08
N PHE A 280 1.50 2.93 -13.48
CA PHE A 280 0.12 3.30 -13.75
C PHE A 280 -0.85 2.30 -13.15
N GLY A 281 -1.89 2.79 -12.47
CA GLY A 281 -2.95 1.89 -12.01
C GLY A 281 -3.84 2.42 -10.91
N THR A 282 -4.74 1.56 -10.45
CA THR A 282 -5.81 1.89 -9.51
C THR A 282 -5.44 1.72 -8.04
N ARG A 283 -4.30 1.07 -7.74
CA ARG A 283 -3.84 0.81 -6.37
C ARG A 283 -2.93 1.94 -5.91
N ILE A 284 -3.39 2.72 -4.92
CA ILE A 284 -2.63 3.90 -4.47
C ILE A 284 -1.22 3.53 -3.99
N HIS A 285 -1.03 2.51 -3.15
CA HIS A 285 0.29 2.14 -2.66
C HIS A 285 1.22 1.60 -3.76
N GLY A 286 0.66 0.99 -4.83
CA GLY A 286 1.45 0.61 -6.00
C GLY A 286 2.03 1.81 -6.74
N ASN A 287 1.33 2.95 -6.75
CA ASN A 287 1.83 4.21 -7.28
C ASN A 287 2.77 4.90 -6.28
N LEU A 288 2.45 4.87 -4.98
CA LEU A 288 3.30 5.50 -3.96
C LEU A 288 4.69 4.84 -3.86
N ILE A 289 4.80 3.51 -4.01
CA ILE A 289 6.12 2.86 -4.01
C ILE A 289 6.97 3.29 -5.20
N ALA A 290 6.37 3.55 -6.36
CA ALA A 290 7.08 4.06 -7.51
C ALA A 290 7.61 5.48 -7.25
N LEU A 291 6.78 6.37 -6.70
CA LEU A 291 7.21 7.72 -6.28
C LEU A 291 8.32 7.65 -5.23
N LEU A 292 8.21 6.73 -4.26
CA LEU A 292 9.24 6.50 -3.25
C LEU A 292 10.56 6.06 -3.89
N ALA A 293 10.50 5.26 -4.97
CA ALA A 293 11.66 4.83 -5.74
C ALA A 293 12.17 5.88 -6.75
N GLY A 294 11.64 7.10 -6.72
CA GLY A 294 12.02 8.20 -7.62
C GLY A 294 11.45 8.05 -9.03
N LYS A 295 10.43 7.21 -9.23
CA LYS A 295 9.82 6.97 -10.53
C LYS A 295 8.50 7.70 -10.69
N PRO A 296 8.22 8.26 -11.88
CA PRO A 296 6.92 8.82 -12.21
C PRO A 296 5.80 7.82 -12.00
N ALA A 297 4.66 8.28 -11.47
CA ALA A 297 3.48 7.45 -11.29
C ALA A 297 2.19 8.23 -11.54
N CYS A 298 1.17 7.58 -12.10
CA CYS A 298 -0.15 8.16 -12.34
C CYS A 298 -1.24 7.24 -11.81
N VAL A 299 -2.16 7.81 -11.06
CA VAL A 299 -3.28 7.07 -10.48
C VAL A 299 -4.45 7.04 -11.46
N PHE A 300 -4.92 5.85 -11.80
CA PHE A 300 -6.14 5.66 -12.58
C PHE A 300 -7.35 5.58 -11.65
N LEU A 301 -8.24 6.55 -11.76
CA LEU A 301 -9.51 6.62 -11.03
C LEU A 301 -10.63 6.13 -11.95
N ARG A 302 -11.26 5.00 -11.62
CA ARG A 302 -12.31 4.41 -12.46
C ARG A 302 -13.62 5.18 -12.41
N ASN A 303 -14.15 5.38 -11.20
CA ASN A 303 -15.42 6.06 -10.97
C ASN A 303 -15.35 6.88 -9.67
N GLY A 304 -15.97 8.05 -9.67
CA GLY A 304 -15.79 9.11 -8.70
C GLY A 304 -15.97 8.72 -7.21
N HIS A 305 -16.86 7.80 -6.86
CA HIS A 305 -17.16 7.51 -5.46
C HIS A 305 -16.38 6.33 -4.89
N THR A 306 -16.24 5.22 -5.62
CA THR A 306 -15.50 4.03 -5.15
C THR A 306 -14.01 4.28 -4.94
N ASP A 307 -13.46 5.29 -5.60
CA ASP A 307 -12.04 5.65 -5.55
C ASP A 307 -11.75 6.89 -4.69
N LEU A 308 -12.75 7.41 -3.96
CA LEU A 308 -12.59 8.63 -3.17
C LEU A 308 -11.41 8.56 -2.20
N ARG A 309 -11.22 7.42 -1.53
CA ARG A 309 -10.08 7.16 -0.65
C ARG A 309 -8.73 7.23 -1.38
N VAL A 310 -8.70 6.81 -2.65
CA VAL A 310 -7.52 6.87 -3.51
C VAL A 310 -7.31 8.29 -3.99
N LYS A 311 -8.40 8.95 -4.39
CA LYS A 311 -8.41 10.34 -4.84
C LYS A 311 -7.97 11.29 -3.72
N GLU A 312 -8.48 11.13 -2.49
CA GLU A 312 -8.08 11.96 -1.34
C GLU A 312 -6.57 12.01 -1.19
N LEU A 313 -5.91 10.84 -1.25
CA LEU A 313 -4.48 10.76 -1.05
C LEU A 313 -3.69 11.27 -2.28
N ALA A 314 -4.20 11.00 -3.48
CA ALA A 314 -3.61 11.54 -4.70
C ALA A 314 -3.69 13.09 -4.74
N ASP A 315 -4.84 13.65 -4.38
CA ASP A 315 -5.05 15.10 -4.29
C ASP A 315 -4.17 15.73 -3.18
N PHE A 316 -4.04 15.05 -2.04
CA PHE A 316 -3.22 15.53 -0.92
C PHE A 316 -1.76 15.73 -1.34
N TYR A 317 -1.19 14.80 -2.09
CA TYR A 317 0.18 14.89 -2.59
C TYR A 317 0.31 15.58 -3.96
N ALA A 318 -0.80 15.90 -4.62
CA ALA A 318 -0.83 16.32 -6.03
C ALA A 318 -0.21 15.28 -6.98
N VAL A 319 -0.43 13.99 -6.71
CA VAL A 319 -0.06 12.92 -7.64
C VAL A 319 -0.94 13.01 -8.88
N PRO A 320 -0.39 12.97 -10.09
CA PRO A 320 -1.17 13.00 -11.31
C PRO A 320 -2.23 11.88 -11.34
N THR A 321 -3.44 12.23 -11.79
CA THR A 321 -4.57 11.30 -11.89
C THR A 321 -5.21 11.34 -13.27
N VAL A 322 -5.71 10.21 -13.74
CA VAL A 322 -6.53 10.09 -14.95
C VAL A 322 -7.84 9.42 -14.58
N GLN A 323 -8.98 10.00 -14.98
CA GLN A 323 -10.30 9.47 -14.68
C GLN A 323 -11.01 8.87 -15.89
N LYS A 324 -10.82 9.45 -17.07
CA LYS A 324 -11.46 9.00 -18.31
C LYS A 324 -10.40 8.77 -19.37
N LEU A 325 -10.33 7.56 -19.84
CA LEU A 325 -9.48 7.21 -20.96
C LEU A 325 -10.31 7.23 -22.24
N THR A 326 -9.84 7.97 -23.23
CA THR A 326 -10.37 7.82 -24.57
C THR A 326 -9.75 6.55 -25.18
N GLY A 327 -10.54 5.74 -25.91
CA GLY A 327 -10.07 4.46 -26.44
C GLY A 327 -8.87 4.55 -27.41
N LYS A 328 -8.37 5.76 -27.69
CA LYS A 328 -7.20 6.03 -28.53
C LYS A 328 -5.94 6.32 -27.71
N GLN A 329 -6.05 6.68 -26.43
CA GLN A 329 -4.89 6.96 -25.58
C GLN A 329 -4.16 5.67 -25.23
N ASN A 330 -2.85 5.66 -25.45
CA ASN A 330 -1.98 4.60 -24.96
C ASN A 330 -1.21 5.09 -23.71
N LEU A 331 -0.57 4.18 -23.02
CA LEU A 331 0.11 4.49 -21.78
C LEU A 331 1.30 5.44 -21.95
N TYR A 332 1.98 5.39 -23.10
CA TYR A 332 3.10 6.28 -23.39
C TYR A 332 2.63 7.72 -23.59
N ASP A 333 1.48 7.93 -24.25
CA ASP A 333 0.90 9.28 -24.39
C ASP A 333 0.57 9.86 -23.01
N ILE A 334 -0.04 9.03 -22.12
CA ILE A 334 -0.31 9.44 -20.74
C ILE A 334 1.00 9.82 -20.03
N TYR A 335 2.05 9.00 -20.14
CA TYR A 335 3.37 9.28 -19.55
C TYR A 335 3.96 10.61 -20.03
N MET A 336 3.86 10.89 -21.34
CA MET A 336 4.38 12.13 -21.93
C MET A 336 3.67 13.37 -21.41
N ASP A 337 2.37 13.27 -21.11
CA ASP A 337 1.53 14.37 -20.63
C ASP A 337 1.70 14.63 -19.13
N MET A 338 2.35 13.74 -18.36
CA MET A 338 2.49 13.92 -16.90
C MET A 338 3.49 15.01 -16.53
N ASP A 339 3.10 15.85 -15.58
CA ASP A 339 3.94 16.87 -14.95
C ASP A 339 3.92 16.71 -13.43
N TYR A 340 5.11 16.64 -12.83
CA TYR A 340 5.31 16.43 -11.39
C TYR A 340 5.72 17.71 -10.65
N THR A 341 5.71 18.87 -11.30
CA THR A 341 6.09 20.15 -10.66
C THR A 341 5.27 20.39 -9.40
N LYS A 342 3.93 20.24 -9.49
CA LYS A 342 3.04 20.42 -8.34
C LYS A 342 3.24 19.35 -7.26
N PHE A 343 3.53 18.12 -7.66
CA PHE A 343 3.85 17.05 -6.70
C PHE A 343 5.11 17.42 -5.92
N ASN A 344 6.18 17.79 -6.61
CA ASN A 344 7.47 18.13 -5.99
C ASN A 344 7.35 19.29 -5.00
N GLU A 345 6.66 20.37 -5.38
CA GLU A 345 6.40 21.52 -4.50
C GLU A 345 5.55 21.11 -3.27
N ARG A 346 4.45 20.41 -3.50
CA ARG A 346 3.52 19.97 -2.45
C ARG A 346 4.16 18.97 -1.51
N PHE A 347 5.01 18.09 -2.04
CA PHE A 347 5.67 17.06 -1.25
C PHE A 347 6.62 17.67 -0.20
N VAL A 348 7.39 18.69 -0.55
CA VAL A 348 8.26 19.41 0.40
C VAL A 348 7.43 19.97 1.57
N GLN A 349 6.31 20.63 1.27
CA GLN A 349 5.44 21.18 2.30
C GLN A 349 4.81 20.09 3.19
N ASN A 350 4.33 19.03 2.59
CA ASN A 350 3.72 17.92 3.32
C ASN A 350 4.74 17.17 4.17
N PHE A 351 5.97 17.00 3.68
CA PHE A 351 7.08 16.42 4.44
C PHE A 351 7.38 17.26 5.71
N GLU A 352 7.50 18.57 5.57
CA GLU A 352 7.76 19.47 6.71
C GLU A 352 6.57 19.48 7.69
N ASN A 353 5.33 19.41 7.22
CA ASN A 353 4.15 19.30 8.07
C ASN A 353 4.17 17.99 8.87
N PHE A 354 4.46 16.85 8.21
CA PHE A 354 4.58 15.56 8.89
C PHE A 354 5.76 15.52 9.87
N ARG A 355 6.89 16.06 9.46
CA ARG A 355 8.07 16.21 10.32
C ARG A 355 7.74 17.04 11.57
N THR A 356 7.10 18.19 11.39
CA THR A 356 6.66 19.06 12.50
C THR A 356 5.70 18.32 13.42
N PHE A 357 4.73 17.56 12.86
CA PHE A 357 3.84 16.72 13.64
C PHE A 357 4.63 15.73 14.52
N CYS A 358 5.56 14.98 13.93
CA CYS A 358 6.34 14.00 14.68
C CYS A 358 7.22 14.62 15.76
N VAL A 359 7.87 15.74 15.48
CA VAL A 359 8.76 16.44 16.42
C VAL A 359 7.95 17.11 17.56
N SER A 360 6.87 17.82 17.22
CA SER A 360 6.04 18.52 18.24
C SER A 360 5.35 17.57 19.22
N HIS A 361 5.06 16.34 18.78
CA HIS A 361 4.51 15.30 19.65
C HIS A 361 5.59 14.38 20.24
N SER A 362 6.86 14.74 20.09
CA SER A 362 8.00 13.96 20.63
C SER A 362 8.07 12.51 20.12
N ILE A 363 7.48 12.20 18.95
CA ILE A 363 7.57 10.87 18.32
C ILE A 363 9.02 10.58 17.88
N CYS A 364 9.75 11.61 17.46
CA CYS A 364 11.17 11.55 17.15
C CYS A 364 11.82 12.93 17.34
N GLN A 365 13.14 12.96 17.38
CA GLN A 365 13.89 14.23 17.49
C GLN A 365 13.92 14.96 16.13
N ASP A 366 14.03 14.24 15.03
CA ASP A 366 14.01 14.75 13.67
C ASP A 366 13.71 13.63 12.66
N ILE A 367 13.26 14.02 11.47
CA ILE A 367 13.16 13.14 10.29
C ILE A 367 14.14 13.64 9.23
N PRO A 368 15.09 12.79 8.79
CA PRO A 368 16.09 13.21 7.79
C PRO A 368 15.45 13.69 6.49
N ARG A 369 15.90 14.85 6.00
CA ARG A 369 15.45 15.41 4.71
C ARG A 369 16.15 14.79 3.52
N THR A 370 17.38 14.35 3.73
CA THR A 370 18.19 13.73 2.67
C THR A 370 17.69 12.31 2.42
N PRO A 371 17.49 11.91 1.18
CA PRO A 371 17.15 10.55 0.85
C PRO A 371 18.12 9.56 1.49
N ASN A 372 17.59 8.60 2.24
CA ASN A 372 18.36 7.53 2.82
C ASN A 372 17.74 6.18 2.41
N PRO A 373 18.25 5.55 1.35
CA PRO A 373 17.73 4.27 0.89
C PRO A 373 17.93 3.12 1.90
N VAL A 374 18.71 3.32 2.94
CA VAL A 374 19.01 2.31 3.99
C VAL A 374 17.81 2.09 4.94
N PHE A 375 16.74 2.88 4.86
CA PHE A 375 15.55 2.63 5.68
C PHE A 375 14.89 1.27 5.42
N MET A 376 15.21 0.66 4.30
CA MET A 376 14.82 -0.69 3.92
C MET A 376 15.95 -1.65 4.24
N GLU A 377 16.27 -1.83 5.53
CA GLU A 377 17.28 -2.82 5.93
C GLU A 377 16.94 -4.20 5.39
N ASP A 378 17.94 -4.87 4.84
CA ASP A 378 17.92 -6.23 4.33
C ASP A 378 17.23 -7.19 5.32
N ARG A 379 15.96 -7.41 5.10
CA ARG A 379 15.29 -8.59 5.59
C ARG A 379 15.36 -9.60 4.45
N HIS A 380 16.31 -10.50 4.52
CA HIS A 380 16.31 -11.67 3.65
C HIS A 380 15.09 -12.53 4.01
N VAL A 381 13.94 -12.16 3.47
CA VAL A 381 12.83 -13.10 3.37
C VAL A 381 13.29 -14.12 2.33
N THR A 382 13.66 -15.29 2.78
CA THR A 382 13.96 -16.41 1.88
C THR A 382 12.68 -16.66 1.10
N ARG A 383 12.66 -16.28 -0.18
CA ARG A 383 11.49 -16.53 -1.02
C ARG A 383 11.31 -18.02 -1.17
N PRO A 384 10.17 -18.58 -0.81
CA PRO A 384 9.86 -19.94 -1.24
C PRO A 384 9.82 -19.99 -2.77
N PRO A 385 10.21 -21.10 -3.39
CA PRO A 385 10.17 -21.24 -4.84
C PRO A 385 8.75 -20.99 -5.38
N MET A 386 8.64 -20.22 -6.44
CA MET A 386 7.35 -19.95 -7.12
C MET A 386 6.97 -21.18 -7.95
N THR A 387 6.43 -22.20 -7.32
CA THR A 387 6.19 -23.53 -7.88
C THR A 387 5.34 -23.55 -9.15
N ASN A 388 4.46 -22.56 -9.33
CA ASN A 388 3.63 -22.48 -10.54
C ASN A 388 4.33 -21.83 -11.74
N TYR A 389 5.42 -21.07 -11.54
CA TYR A 389 6.13 -20.46 -12.67
C TYR A 389 6.81 -21.47 -13.60
N GLU A 390 7.45 -22.48 -13.04
CA GLU A 390 8.14 -23.50 -13.83
C GLU A 390 7.12 -24.29 -14.67
N TYR A 391 6.06 -24.77 -14.04
CA TYR A 391 4.97 -25.46 -14.73
C TYR A 391 4.35 -24.62 -15.84
N LEU A 392 4.01 -23.35 -15.58
CA LEU A 392 3.43 -22.46 -16.57
C LEU A 392 4.40 -22.14 -17.72
N GLN A 393 5.71 -22.11 -17.47
CA GLN A 393 6.72 -21.94 -18.51
C GLN A 393 6.78 -23.16 -19.46
N GLU A 394 6.67 -24.37 -18.91
CA GLU A 394 6.61 -25.58 -19.72
C GLU A 394 5.36 -25.61 -20.61
N GLU A 395 4.19 -25.30 -20.03
CA GLU A 395 2.92 -25.20 -20.76
C GLU A 395 2.97 -24.11 -21.85
N TYR A 396 3.54 -22.93 -21.56
CA TYR A 396 3.69 -21.86 -22.53
C TYR A 396 4.62 -22.25 -23.68
N ALA A 397 5.72 -22.93 -23.39
CA ALA A 397 6.61 -23.44 -24.40
C ALA A 397 5.93 -24.50 -25.28
N HIS A 398 5.11 -25.36 -24.67
CA HIS A 398 4.31 -26.36 -25.39
C HIS A 398 3.25 -25.70 -26.29
N MET A 399 2.49 -24.73 -25.79
CA MET A 399 1.51 -23.96 -26.55
C MET A 399 2.14 -23.24 -27.73
N ASN A 400 3.31 -22.64 -27.58
CA ASN A 400 4.01 -21.97 -28.66
C ASN A 400 4.47 -22.95 -29.76
N LYS A 401 4.90 -24.16 -29.38
CA LYS A 401 5.21 -25.22 -30.33
C LYS A 401 3.97 -25.65 -31.08
N VAL A 402 2.83 -25.82 -30.42
CA VAL A 402 1.55 -26.16 -31.06
C VAL A 402 1.08 -25.05 -31.99
N LYS A 403 1.15 -23.77 -31.58
CA LYS A 403 0.80 -22.63 -32.45
C LYS A 403 1.69 -22.57 -33.68
N LYS A 404 3.00 -22.75 -33.52
CA LYS A 404 3.94 -22.79 -34.64
C LYS A 404 3.60 -23.94 -35.61
N TRP A 405 3.31 -25.14 -35.07
CA TRP A 405 2.92 -26.31 -35.84
C TRP A 405 1.61 -26.10 -36.63
N LEU A 406 0.57 -25.43 -36.02
CA LEU A 406 -0.68 -25.08 -36.71
C LEU A 406 -0.45 -24.05 -37.83
N TYR A 407 0.35 -23.02 -37.54
CA TYR A 407 0.69 -21.98 -38.52
C TYR A 407 1.41 -22.55 -39.73
N GLU A 408 2.38 -23.45 -39.56
CA GLU A 408 3.11 -24.14 -40.63
C GLU A 408 2.19 -25.01 -41.51
N ARG A 409 1.01 -25.39 -41.00
CA ARG A 409 -0.02 -26.16 -41.73
C ARG A 409 -1.17 -25.33 -42.29
N GLY A 410 -1.05 -24.00 -42.21
CA GLY A 410 -2.07 -23.08 -42.73
C GLY A 410 -3.39 -23.09 -41.93
N ILE A 411 -3.41 -23.65 -40.72
CA ILE A 411 -4.58 -23.66 -39.86
C ILE A 411 -4.59 -22.31 -39.11
N LYS A 412 -5.49 -21.42 -39.54
CA LYS A 412 -5.71 -20.12 -38.82
C LYS A 412 -6.59 -20.34 -37.59
N HIS A 413 -6.17 -19.80 -36.47
CA HIS A 413 -7.00 -19.58 -35.29
C HIS A 413 -7.45 -18.14 -35.20
#